data_0aa4b470a6a9ddbc26abdb55e1fd1dd0
#
_entry.id   0aa4b470a6a9ddbc26abdb55e1fd1dd0
#
_cell.length_a   1.000
_cell.length_b   1.000
_cell.length_c   1.000
_cell.angle_alpha   90.00
_cell.angle_beta   90.00
_cell.angle_gamma   90.00
#
_symmetry.space_group_name_H-M   'P 1'
#
loop_
_entity.id
_entity.type
_entity.pdbx_description
1 polymer ?
#
loop_
_entity_poly.entity_id
_entity_poly.type
_entity_poly.pdbx_seq_one_letter_code
_entity_poly.pdbx_strand_id
1 'polypeptide(L)'
;MRYAIGIDLGGTNIAAGIVTEDYKLLEKGSVPTKAQRPWQEVAADMARLAMELVEKAGLSRADCAGIGVGSPGICNGDTGEVVYSNNLYWDDVPLCPTLTRLTGLPCRLS
;
A
#
# COMPACT_ATOMS: atom_id res chain seq x y z
N MET A 1 -6.37 -0.19 19.89
CA MET A 1 -6.54 1.09 19.16
C MET A 1 -6.67 0.77 17.68
N ARG A 2 -7.76 1.21 17.06
CA ARG A 2 -7.92 1.00 15.61
C ARG A 2 -7.11 2.02 14.83
N TYR A 3 -6.58 1.57 13.73
CA TYR A 3 -5.78 2.39 12.83
C TYR A 3 -5.96 1.91 11.39
N ALA A 4 -5.46 2.68 10.45
CA ALA A 4 -5.39 2.31 9.03
C ALA A 4 -4.00 2.59 8.50
N ILE A 5 -3.64 1.90 7.42
CA ILE A 5 -2.38 2.12 6.72
C ILE A 5 -2.70 2.84 5.41
N GLY A 6 -2.05 3.98 5.17
CA GLY A 6 -2.15 4.67 3.90
C GLY A 6 -0.86 4.49 3.12
N ILE A 7 -0.97 4.17 1.84
CA ILE A 7 0.19 4.04 0.95
C ILE A 7 -0.02 4.94 -0.26
N ASP A 8 0.97 5.79 -0.51
CA ASP A 8 1.03 6.60 -1.72
C ASP A 8 2.06 5.97 -2.64
N LEU A 9 1.57 5.34 -3.70
CA LEU A 9 2.41 4.66 -4.68
C LEU A 9 2.75 5.63 -5.81
N GLY A 10 3.96 6.12 -5.81
CA GLY A 10 4.46 6.99 -6.86
C GLY A 10 5.38 6.26 -7.81
N GLY A 11 5.62 6.83 -8.98
CA GLY A 11 6.56 6.27 -9.95
C GLY A 11 8.00 6.28 -9.46
N THR A 12 8.33 7.14 -8.51
CA THR A 12 9.69 7.28 -7.96
C THR A 12 9.81 6.74 -6.55
N ASN A 13 8.85 7.05 -5.69
CA ASN A 13 8.87 6.63 -4.29
C ASN A 13 7.53 6.04 -3.86
N ILE A 14 7.59 5.10 -2.93
CA ILE A 14 6.46 4.56 -2.20
C ILE A 14 6.52 5.17 -0.81
N ALA A 15 5.46 5.88 -0.40
CA ALA A 15 5.36 6.43 0.94
C ALA A 15 4.20 5.75 1.68
N ALA A 16 4.37 5.51 2.97
CA ALA A 16 3.33 4.89 3.77
C ALA A 16 3.26 5.53 5.15
N GLY A 17 2.09 5.46 5.76
CA GLY A 17 1.87 5.98 7.09
C GLY A 17 0.79 5.21 7.83
N ILE A 18 0.85 5.28 9.16
CA ILE A 18 -0.17 4.73 10.05
C ILE A 18 -0.97 5.89 10.62
N VAL A 19 -2.29 5.84 10.41
CA VAL A 19 -3.23 6.88 10.83
C VAL A 19 -4.21 6.28 11.82
N THR A 20 -4.36 6.93 12.97
CA THR A 20 -5.29 6.51 14.01
C THR A 20 -6.71 6.99 13.73
N GLU A 21 -7.68 6.51 14.52
CA GLU A 21 -9.09 6.90 14.42
C GLU A 21 -9.31 8.40 14.58
N ASP A 22 -8.46 9.07 15.37
CA ASP A 22 -8.51 10.51 15.59
C ASP A 22 -7.62 11.28 14.58
N TYR A 23 -7.28 10.65 13.46
CA TYR A 23 -6.54 11.26 12.35
C TYR A 23 -5.11 11.69 12.69
N LYS A 24 -4.49 11.03 13.65
CA LYS A 24 -3.08 11.28 13.97
C LYS A 24 -2.18 10.34 13.20
N LEU A 25 -1.12 10.88 12.64
CA LEU A 25 -0.07 10.09 11.98
C LEU A 25 0.91 9.59 13.05
N LEU A 26 0.92 8.29 13.30
CA LEU A 26 1.81 7.68 14.30
C LEU A 26 3.19 7.35 13.77
N GLU A 27 3.24 6.81 12.56
CA GLU A 27 4.49 6.40 11.91
C GLU A 27 4.41 6.67 10.43
N LYS A 28 5.55 6.92 9.82
CA LYS A 28 5.65 7.08 8.38
C LYS A 28 6.99 6.57 7.88
N GLY A 29 7.04 6.21 6.62
CA GLY A 29 8.27 5.79 5.98
C GLY A 29 8.15 5.83 4.47
N SER A 30 9.26 5.68 3.79
CA SER A 30 9.27 5.62 2.33
C SER A 30 10.42 4.77 1.83
N VAL A 31 10.23 4.21 0.63
CA VAL A 31 11.27 3.47 -0.08
C VAL A 31 11.21 3.84 -1.56
N PRO A 32 12.32 3.71 -2.30
CA PRO A 32 12.28 3.92 -3.76
C PRO A 32 11.39 2.89 -4.43
N THR A 33 10.60 3.32 -5.40
CA THR A 33 9.72 2.42 -6.15
C THR A 33 10.51 1.48 -7.04
N LYS A 34 11.50 1.99 -7.75
CA LYS A 34 12.27 1.22 -8.74
C LYS A 34 11.33 0.52 -9.72
N ALA A 35 10.52 1.30 -10.40
CA ALA A 35 9.39 0.81 -11.19
C ALA A 35 9.78 -0.08 -12.38
N GLN A 36 11.05 -0.09 -12.79
CA GLN A 36 11.53 -0.88 -13.93
C GLN A 36 11.86 -2.33 -13.58
N ARG A 37 11.19 -2.88 -12.59
CA ARG A 37 11.32 -4.29 -12.17
C ARG A 37 9.94 -4.93 -12.17
N PRO A 38 9.83 -6.26 -12.03
CA PRO A 38 8.52 -6.91 -11.99
C PRO A 38 7.62 -6.28 -10.92
N TRP A 39 6.35 -6.09 -11.26
CA TRP A 39 5.40 -5.44 -10.34
C TRP A 39 5.28 -6.18 -9.00
N GLN A 40 5.50 -7.50 -9.01
CA GLN A 40 5.44 -8.31 -7.80
C GLN A 40 6.47 -7.87 -6.77
N GLU A 41 7.64 -7.41 -7.23
CA GLU A 41 8.68 -6.90 -6.33
C GLU A 41 8.27 -5.55 -5.73
N VAL A 42 7.60 -4.70 -6.50
CA VAL A 42 7.07 -3.44 -6.00
C VAL A 42 6.00 -3.71 -4.94
N ALA A 43 5.07 -4.62 -5.23
CA ALA A 43 4.02 -5.01 -4.27
C ALA A 43 4.62 -5.59 -2.99
N ALA A 44 5.67 -6.41 -3.10
CA ALA A 44 6.35 -6.98 -1.94
C ALA A 44 6.98 -5.88 -1.06
N ASP A 45 7.58 -4.87 -1.67
CA ASP A 45 8.15 -3.74 -0.92
C ASP A 45 7.06 -2.92 -0.24
N MET A 46 5.91 -2.72 -0.90
CA MET A 46 4.76 -2.04 -0.28
C MET A 46 4.28 -2.78 0.96
N ALA A 47 4.12 -4.09 0.85
CA ALA A 47 3.69 -4.92 1.98
C ALA A 47 4.72 -4.89 3.11
N ARG A 48 6.01 -4.99 2.78
CA ARG A 48 7.08 -4.95 3.78
C ARG A 48 7.10 -3.61 4.51
N LEU A 49 7.04 -2.51 3.78
CA LEU A 49 7.02 -1.18 4.37
C LEU A 49 5.83 -1.02 5.33
N ALA A 50 4.64 -1.44 4.91
CA ALA A 50 3.45 -1.37 5.75
C ALA A 50 3.62 -2.16 7.04
N MET A 51 4.12 -3.39 6.95
CA MET A 51 4.28 -4.26 8.13
C MET A 51 5.40 -3.77 9.06
N GLU A 52 6.47 -3.22 8.52
CA GLU A 52 7.53 -2.62 9.32
C GLU A 52 7.02 -1.42 10.14
N LEU A 53 6.14 -0.61 9.56
CA LEU A 53 5.56 0.53 10.27
C LEU A 53 4.63 0.06 11.40
N VAL A 54 3.84 -0.98 11.17
CA VAL A 54 2.97 -1.58 12.20
C VAL A 54 3.81 -2.07 13.37
N GLU A 55 4.89 -2.79 13.08
CA GLU A 55 5.79 -3.31 14.10
C GLU A 55 6.48 -2.17 14.87
N LYS A 56 6.97 -1.18 14.16
CA LYS A 56 7.63 -0.01 14.75
C LYS A 56 6.69 0.77 15.67
N ALA A 57 5.42 0.87 15.30
CA ALA A 57 4.41 1.54 16.11
C ALA A 57 3.95 0.69 17.31
N GLY A 58 4.35 -0.57 17.38
CA GLY A 58 3.94 -1.48 18.45
C GLY A 58 2.47 -1.87 18.39
N LEU A 59 1.88 -1.88 17.20
CA LEU A 59 0.46 -2.16 17.00
C LEU A 59 0.23 -3.59 16.53
N SER A 60 -1.01 -4.08 16.73
CA SER A 60 -1.44 -5.39 16.26
C SER A 60 -2.15 -5.26 14.91
N ARG A 61 -1.91 -6.20 14.00
CA ARG A 61 -2.67 -6.27 12.74
C ARG A 61 -4.17 -6.45 12.97
N ALA A 62 -4.55 -7.09 14.08
CA ALA A 62 -5.95 -7.27 14.43
C ALA A 62 -6.71 -5.95 14.59
N ASP A 63 -6.01 -4.87 14.93
CA ASP A 63 -6.60 -3.54 15.10
C ASP A 63 -6.57 -2.70 13.83
N CYS A 64 -6.06 -3.23 12.72
CA CYS A 64 -5.98 -2.50 11.47
C CYS A 64 -7.29 -2.59 10.70
N ALA A 65 -7.85 -1.43 10.34
CA ALA A 65 -9.05 -1.36 9.52
C ALA A 65 -8.78 -1.75 8.06
N GLY A 66 -7.55 -1.58 7.60
CA GLY A 66 -7.15 -1.94 6.25
C GLY A 66 -6.08 -1.03 5.68
N ILE A 67 -5.73 -1.30 4.43
CA ILE A 67 -4.74 -0.53 3.66
C ILE A 67 -5.48 0.25 2.59
N GLY A 68 -5.22 1.57 2.53
CA GLY A 68 -5.67 2.40 1.41
C GLY A 68 -4.48 2.77 0.54
N VAL A 69 -4.58 2.54 -0.75
CA VAL A 69 -3.51 2.83 -1.72
C VAL A 69 -3.96 3.88 -2.70
N GLY A 70 -3.19 4.96 -2.83
CA GLY A 70 -3.29 5.89 -3.94
C GLY A 70 -2.27 5.50 -5.00
N SER A 71 -2.71 5.28 -6.24
CA SER A 71 -1.84 4.87 -7.33
C SER A 71 -2.03 5.79 -8.54
N PRO A 72 -0.95 6.11 -9.27
CA PRO A 72 -1.10 6.84 -10.52
C PRO A 72 -1.71 5.94 -11.59
N GLY A 73 -2.42 6.56 -12.53
CA GLY A 73 -2.99 5.86 -13.68
C GLY A 73 -4.47 5.54 -13.50
N ILE A 74 -4.93 4.54 -14.22
CA ILE A 74 -6.33 4.12 -14.21
C ILE A 74 -6.49 2.94 -13.28
N CYS A 75 -7.33 3.11 -12.25
CA CYS A 75 -7.55 2.09 -11.23
C CYS A 75 -9.01 1.65 -11.21
N ASN A 76 -9.24 0.36 -10.92
CA ASN A 76 -10.56 -0.18 -10.69
C ASN A 76 -10.74 -0.38 -9.18
N GLY A 77 -11.52 0.48 -8.53
CA GLY A 77 -11.73 0.43 -7.09
C GLY A 77 -12.48 -0.83 -6.63
N ASP A 78 -13.30 -1.42 -7.49
CA ASP A 78 -14.07 -2.63 -7.16
C ASP A 78 -13.18 -3.88 -7.13
N THR A 79 -12.23 -3.98 -8.06
CA THR A 79 -11.37 -5.16 -8.17
C THR A 79 -10.02 -4.99 -7.49
N GLY A 80 -9.60 -3.74 -7.23
CA GLY A 80 -8.28 -3.45 -6.71
C GLY A 80 -7.16 -3.60 -7.73
N GLU A 81 -7.50 -3.54 -9.02
CA GLU A 81 -6.53 -3.62 -10.11
C GLU A 81 -6.06 -2.23 -10.53
N VAL A 82 -4.76 -2.10 -10.79
CA VAL A 82 -4.24 -0.99 -11.56
C VAL A 82 -4.34 -1.39 -13.02
N VAL A 83 -5.32 -0.86 -13.71
CA VAL A 83 -5.61 -1.23 -15.10
C VAL A 83 -4.49 -0.78 -16.01
N TYR A 84 -4.01 0.44 -15.81
CA TYR A 84 -2.91 0.98 -16.59
C TYR A 84 -2.20 2.09 -15.80
N SER A 85 -0.87 2.06 -15.80
CA SER A 85 -0.07 3.16 -15.28
C SER A 85 1.22 3.30 -16.08
N ASN A 86 1.34 4.43 -16.77
CA ASN A 86 2.55 4.74 -17.53
C ASN A 86 3.75 4.97 -16.59
N ASN A 87 3.52 5.62 -15.46
CA ASN A 87 4.59 5.94 -14.50
C ASN A 87 5.19 4.70 -13.86
N LEU A 88 4.42 3.62 -13.75
CA LEU A 88 4.83 2.36 -13.15
C LEU A 88 5.14 1.29 -14.19
N TYR A 89 4.86 1.54 -15.46
CA TYR A 89 4.96 0.55 -16.54
C TYR A 89 4.05 -0.67 -16.28
N TRP A 90 2.84 -0.42 -15.77
CA TRP A 90 1.90 -1.46 -15.37
C TRP A 90 0.70 -1.58 -16.30
N ASP A 91 0.29 -2.84 -16.55
CA ASP A 91 -0.95 -3.21 -17.21
C ASP A 91 -1.62 -4.31 -16.40
N ASP A 92 -2.87 -4.10 -16.06
CA ASP A 92 -3.71 -5.10 -15.39
C ASP A 92 -3.06 -5.75 -14.16
N VAL A 93 -2.50 -4.92 -13.27
CA VAL A 93 -1.84 -5.40 -12.04
C VAL A 93 -2.87 -5.59 -10.93
N PRO A 94 -3.06 -6.82 -10.41
CA PRO A 94 -4.00 -7.07 -9.30
C PRO A 94 -3.39 -6.67 -7.97
N LEU A 95 -3.23 -5.36 -7.74
CA LEU A 95 -2.46 -4.84 -6.62
C LEU A 95 -3.09 -5.14 -5.27
N CYS A 96 -4.37 -4.78 -5.07
CA CYS A 96 -5.02 -4.99 -3.79
C CYS A 96 -5.18 -6.47 -3.42
N PRO A 97 -5.61 -7.36 -4.34
CA PRO A 97 -5.61 -8.78 -4.02
C PRO A 97 -4.24 -9.30 -3.60
N THR A 98 -3.18 -8.82 -4.24
CA THR A 98 -1.81 -9.21 -3.90
C THR A 98 -1.41 -8.70 -2.53
N LEU A 99 -1.67 -7.43 -2.21
CA LEU A 99 -1.36 -6.86 -0.90
C LEU A 99 -2.15 -7.56 0.21
N THR A 100 -3.41 -7.88 -0.03
CA THR A 100 -4.22 -8.63 0.94
C THR A 100 -3.61 -10.01 1.21
N ARG A 101 -3.17 -10.70 0.15
CA ARG A 101 -2.51 -12.00 0.30
C ARG A 101 -1.22 -11.90 1.11
N LEU A 102 -0.43 -10.86 0.87
CA LEU A 102 0.87 -10.68 1.53
C LEU A 102 0.76 -10.19 2.97
N THR A 103 -0.27 -9.43 3.31
CA THR A 103 -0.40 -8.80 4.64
C THR A 103 -1.50 -9.40 5.50
N GLY A 104 -2.47 -10.06 4.90
CA GLY A 104 -3.68 -10.53 5.58
C GLY A 104 -4.68 -9.40 5.87
N LEU A 105 -4.48 -8.20 5.32
CA LEU A 105 -5.32 -7.04 5.57
C LEU A 105 -6.15 -6.68 4.35
N PRO A 106 -7.39 -6.17 4.55
CA PRO A 106 -8.17 -5.65 3.42
C PRO A 106 -7.45 -4.47 2.79
N CYS A 107 -7.59 -4.31 1.49
CA CYS A 107 -6.93 -3.25 0.74
C CYS A 107 -7.90 -2.59 -0.22
N ARG A 108 -7.85 -1.27 -0.29
CA ARG A 108 -8.62 -0.48 -1.25
C ARG A 108 -7.69 0.39 -2.07
N LEU A 109 -8.11 0.61 -3.32
CA LEU A 109 -7.34 1.35 -4.31
C LEU A 109 -8.13 2.56 -4.78
N SER A 110 -7.47 3.67 -4.89
CA SER A 110 -8.09 4.88 -5.44
C SER A 110 -7.13 5.67 -6.33
#